data_87e2c3523e22f19efdc7a914ba318e8f
#
_entry.id   87e2c3523e22f19efdc7a914ba318e8f
#
_cell.length_a   1.000
_cell.length_b   1.000
_cell.length_c   1.000
_cell.angle_alpha   90.00
_cell.angle_beta   90.00
_cell.angle_gamma   90.00
#
_symmetry.space_group_name_H-M   'P 1'
#
loop_
_entity.id
_entity.type
_entity.pdbx_description
1 polymer ?
#
loop_
_entity_poly.entity_id
_entity_poly.type
_entity_poly.pdbx_seq_one_letter_code
_entity_poly.pdbx_strand_id
1 'polypeptide(L)'
;MTQVQGIEMRAAVATFAKVVCAACFLASSFAYAQLFTFPKQDLIDYTAKSSFDRLPDGRPKVPDSMIERARGMSAEEVWATLEEKGYNNQYADGFQILHPGKTMVGRAFTVQFMPRRDDVDDVAEAKAKERGLPHLGNQFAIDMLQPGDVLVVDLFGKKVDGTIVGDNLFYYVMKATHGGGLVVDGSVRDLDGLSEIDMPAYFRAADPTPIGNVMLTGINVPVRIGGVTVMPGDLVFGDLEGVYFVPPQFVKEMLDRADEIHVHDEWTKKKFDEGKYKSSEIYGSPKDPALQKEYREYLKKRLDEIHKKEGQQ
;
A
#
# COMPACT_ATOMS: atom_id res chain seq x y z
N MET A 1 -11.66 63.48 27.80
CA MET A 1 -12.19 62.26 27.17
C MET A 1 -11.20 61.57 26.23
N THR A 2 -9.97 61.99 26.11
CA THR A 2 -8.99 61.52 25.08
C THR A 2 -7.89 60.58 25.61
N GLN A 3 -7.78 60.41 26.95
CA GLN A 3 -6.72 59.54 27.50
C GLN A 3 -7.16 58.09 27.78
N VAL A 4 -8.45 57.84 27.98
CA VAL A 4 -8.96 56.47 28.25
C VAL A 4 -9.05 55.61 27.00
N GLN A 5 -9.41 56.18 25.85
CA GLN A 5 -9.48 55.46 24.58
C GLN A 5 -8.12 54.96 24.07
N GLY A 6 -7.02 55.65 24.41
CA GLY A 6 -5.65 55.23 24.01
C GLY A 6 -5.12 54.03 24.79
N ILE A 7 -5.59 53.81 26.02
CA ILE A 7 -5.16 52.68 26.86
C ILE A 7 -5.88 51.39 26.45
N GLU A 8 -7.19 51.47 26.15
CA GLU A 8 -7.95 50.28 25.68
C GLU A 8 -7.50 49.80 24.31
N MET A 9 -7.14 50.70 23.39
CA MET A 9 -6.65 50.32 22.05
C MET A 9 -5.27 49.68 22.11
N ARG A 10 -4.38 50.11 23.02
CA ARG A 10 -3.07 49.46 23.22
C ARG A 10 -3.17 48.08 23.87
N ALA A 11 -4.13 47.89 24.78
CA ALA A 11 -4.40 46.60 25.40
C ALA A 11 -4.99 45.60 24.38
N ALA A 12 -5.91 46.04 23.51
CA ALA A 12 -6.50 45.23 22.46
C ALA A 12 -5.45 44.77 21.40
N VAL A 13 -4.57 45.69 20.99
CA VAL A 13 -3.48 45.38 20.04
C VAL A 13 -2.45 44.40 20.64
N ALA A 14 -2.12 44.57 21.93
CA ALA A 14 -1.19 43.67 22.62
C ALA A 14 -1.78 42.27 22.83
N THR A 15 -3.10 42.18 23.06
CA THR A 15 -3.80 40.89 23.18
C THR A 15 -3.92 40.20 21.83
N PHE A 16 -4.24 40.94 20.76
CA PHE A 16 -4.30 40.41 19.39
C PHE A 16 -2.92 39.90 18.89
N ALA A 17 -1.85 40.65 19.18
CA ALA A 17 -0.49 40.23 18.87
C ALA A 17 -0.07 38.95 19.62
N LYS A 18 -0.48 38.78 20.88
CA LYS A 18 -0.21 37.55 21.66
C LYS A 18 -1.00 36.34 21.14
N VAL A 19 -2.25 36.54 20.71
CA VAL A 19 -3.08 35.48 20.13
C VAL A 19 -2.55 35.04 18.73
N VAL A 20 -2.13 36.01 17.92
CA VAL A 20 -1.51 35.71 16.60
C VAL A 20 -0.15 34.98 16.76
N CYS A 21 0.69 35.43 17.73
CA CYS A 21 1.92 34.68 18.05
C CYS A 21 1.65 33.28 18.59
N ALA A 22 0.64 33.07 19.44
CA ALA A 22 0.28 31.74 19.94
C ALA A 22 -0.29 30.85 18.84
N ALA A 23 -1.06 31.39 17.90
CA ALA A 23 -1.58 30.67 16.76
C ALA A 23 -0.45 30.28 15.75
N CYS A 24 0.56 31.13 15.58
CA CYS A 24 1.75 30.82 14.77
C CYS A 24 2.64 29.76 15.43
N PHE A 25 2.67 29.64 16.77
CA PHE A 25 3.43 28.60 17.47
C PHE A 25 2.72 27.25 17.48
N LEU A 26 1.41 27.15 17.24
CA LEU A 26 0.67 25.90 17.14
C LEU A 26 0.66 25.30 15.71
N ALA A 27 1.13 26.04 14.71
CA ALA A 27 1.22 25.58 13.33
C ALA A 27 2.57 24.94 12.97
N SER A 28 3.51 24.87 13.90
CA SER A 28 4.83 24.30 13.67
C SER A 28 5.05 23.10 14.58
N SER A 29 4.89 21.91 14.06
CA SER A 29 5.69 20.73 14.39
C SER A 29 4.98 19.41 14.14
N PHE A 30 4.86 19.02 12.88
CA PHE A 30 5.04 17.65 12.50
C PHE A 30 6.22 17.58 11.52
N ALA A 31 7.39 17.98 11.99
CA ALA A 31 8.63 17.71 11.29
C ALA A 31 9.06 16.31 11.71
N TYR A 32 8.75 15.32 10.87
CA TYR A 32 9.16 13.95 11.05
C TYR A 32 10.69 13.86 11.12
N ALA A 33 11.19 13.02 12.01
CA ALA A 33 12.62 12.73 12.16
C ALA A 33 13.08 11.69 11.13
N GLN A 34 12.69 11.87 9.89
CA GLN A 34 13.22 11.06 8.79
C GLN A 34 14.55 11.69 8.31
N LEU A 35 15.48 10.85 7.95
CA LEU A 35 16.75 11.29 7.36
C LEU A 35 16.51 11.95 6.01
N PHE A 36 15.64 11.34 5.21
CA PHE A 36 15.11 11.89 3.97
C PHE A 36 13.61 12.07 4.13
N THR A 37 13.19 13.32 4.29
CA THR A 37 11.76 13.64 4.37
C THR A 37 11.17 13.67 2.97
N PHE A 38 10.03 13.01 2.81
CA PHE A 38 9.14 13.21 1.69
C PHE A 38 7.98 14.09 2.19
N PRO A 39 7.97 15.38 1.86
CA PRO A 39 6.93 16.28 2.34
C PRO A 39 5.55 15.79 1.92
N LYS A 40 4.57 15.94 2.79
CA LYS A 40 3.17 15.57 2.50
C LYS A 40 2.68 16.18 1.18
N GLN A 41 3.09 17.42 0.88
CA GLN A 41 2.69 18.09 -0.35
C GLN A 41 3.29 17.40 -1.59
N ASP A 42 4.55 17.00 -1.53
CA ASP A 42 5.20 16.28 -2.63
C ASP A 42 4.49 14.93 -2.89
N LEU A 43 4.11 14.20 -1.84
CA LEU A 43 3.34 12.97 -1.99
C LEU A 43 1.99 13.21 -2.67
N ILE A 44 1.30 14.30 -2.32
CA ILE A 44 0.06 14.71 -2.97
C ILE A 44 0.31 15.01 -4.44
N ASP A 45 1.37 15.74 -4.77
CA ASP A 45 1.70 16.14 -6.14
C ASP A 45 2.08 14.94 -7.00
N TYR A 46 2.91 14.03 -6.49
CA TYR A 46 3.28 12.79 -7.20
C TYR A 46 2.11 11.83 -7.43
N THR A 47 1.10 11.88 -6.58
CA THR A 47 -0.11 11.06 -6.68
C THR A 47 -1.35 11.86 -7.08
N ALA A 48 -1.18 13.03 -7.70
CA ALA A 48 -2.26 13.97 -8.04
C ALA A 48 -3.30 13.40 -9.01
N LYS A 49 -2.96 12.36 -9.79
CA LYS A 49 -3.90 11.67 -10.69
C LYS A 49 -4.91 10.78 -9.94
N SER A 50 -4.68 10.48 -8.65
CA SER A 50 -5.64 9.75 -7.84
C SER A 50 -6.84 10.63 -7.51
N SER A 51 -8.04 10.10 -7.77
CA SER A 51 -9.31 10.76 -7.41
C SER A 51 -9.78 10.45 -5.99
N PHE A 52 -9.07 9.56 -5.27
CA PHE A 52 -9.44 9.18 -3.91
C PHE A 52 -9.11 10.25 -2.89
N ASP A 53 -9.85 10.25 -1.78
CA ASP A 53 -9.52 11.03 -0.59
C ASP A 53 -8.09 10.75 -0.11
N ARG A 54 -7.62 11.55 0.84
CA ARG A 54 -6.28 11.42 1.39
C ARG A 54 -6.31 11.00 2.85
N LEU A 55 -5.40 10.13 3.23
CA LEU A 55 -5.07 9.88 4.62
C LEU A 55 -4.38 11.10 5.25
N PRO A 56 -4.33 11.21 6.58
CA PRO A 56 -3.68 12.36 7.24
C PRO A 56 -2.23 12.59 6.83
N ASP A 57 -1.51 11.52 6.47
CA ASP A 57 -0.13 11.53 6.00
C ASP A 57 0.03 11.95 4.52
N GLY A 58 -1.07 12.10 3.77
CA GLY A 58 -1.09 12.51 2.36
C GLY A 58 -1.23 11.36 1.37
N ARG A 59 -1.12 10.10 1.81
CA ARG A 59 -1.32 8.94 0.94
C ARG A 59 -2.74 8.90 0.36
N PRO A 60 -2.93 8.48 -0.91
CA PRO A 60 -4.26 8.18 -1.44
C PRO A 60 -4.96 7.12 -0.57
N LYS A 61 -6.22 7.39 -0.24
CA LYS A 61 -7.07 6.47 0.51
C LYS A 61 -7.94 5.67 -0.45
N VAL A 62 -7.40 4.62 -1.06
CA VAL A 62 -8.23 3.64 -1.77
C VAL A 62 -9.31 3.13 -0.80
N PRO A 63 -10.61 3.20 -1.15
CA PRO A 63 -11.70 2.79 -0.25
C PRO A 63 -11.59 1.34 0.19
N ASP A 64 -11.98 1.03 1.44
CA ASP A 64 -11.93 -0.32 1.98
C ASP A 64 -12.82 -1.30 1.20
N SER A 65 -13.95 -0.82 0.64
CA SER A 65 -14.79 -1.61 -0.27
C SER A 65 -14.07 -2.05 -1.55
N MET A 66 -13.18 -1.20 -2.10
CA MET A 66 -12.37 -1.57 -3.26
C MET A 66 -11.24 -2.53 -2.89
N ILE A 67 -10.66 -2.41 -1.69
CA ILE A 67 -9.68 -3.37 -1.16
C ILE A 67 -10.35 -4.75 -1.03
N GLU A 68 -11.55 -4.80 -0.48
CA GLU A 68 -12.27 -6.06 -0.32
C GLU A 68 -12.67 -6.69 -1.67
N ARG A 69 -13.13 -5.86 -2.63
CA ARG A 69 -13.42 -6.32 -3.99
C ARG A 69 -12.17 -6.91 -4.69
N ALA A 70 -11.02 -6.30 -4.51
CA ALA A 70 -9.77 -6.76 -5.08
C ALA A 70 -9.29 -8.12 -4.53
N ARG A 71 -9.77 -8.58 -3.36
CA ARG A 71 -9.40 -9.90 -2.81
C ARG A 71 -9.83 -11.08 -3.68
N GLY A 72 -10.84 -10.89 -4.53
CA GLY A 72 -11.33 -11.91 -5.46
C GLY A 72 -10.61 -11.96 -6.79
N MET A 73 -9.62 -11.08 -7.02
CA MET A 73 -8.88 -11.01 -8.27
C MET A 73 -7.75 -12.03 -8.35
N SER A 74 -7.20 -12.18 -9.55
CA SER A 74 -5.96 -12.89 -9.87
C SER A 74 -4.85 -11.91 -10.31
N ALA A 75 -3.59 -12.37 -10.28
CA ALA A 75 -2.45 -11.61 -10.81
C ALA A 75 -2.61 -11.25 -12.29
N GLU A 76 -3.20 -12.15 -13.11
CA GLU A 76 -3.47 -11.91 -14.53
C GLU A 76 -4.40 -10.70 -14.76
N GLU A 77 -5.45 -10.58 -13.97
CA GLU A 77 -6.42 -9.48 -14.06
C GLU A 77 -5.77 -8.13 -13.71
N VAL A 78 -4.89 -8.11 -12.71
CA VAL A 78 -4.09 -6.93 -12.36
C VAL A 78 -3.12 -6.58 -13.48
N TRP A 79 -2.38 -7.58 -13.99
CA TRP A 79 -1.42 -7.42 -15.08
C TRP A 79 -2.06 -6.83 -16.33
N ALA A 80 -3.21 -7.38 -16.76
CA ALA A 80 -3.88 -6.96 -17.99
C ALA A 80 -4.19 -5.45 -18.03
N THR A 81 -4.56 -4.86 -16.89
CA THR A 81 -4.80 -3.42 -16.82
C THR A 81 -3.50 -2.62 -16.83
N LEU A 82 -2.50 -3.04 -16.07
CA LEU A 82 -1.22 -2.32 -15.97
C LEU A 82 -0.44 -2.33 -17.28
N GLU A 83 -0.44 -3.46 -17.98
CA GLU A 83 0.23 -3.62 -19.28
C GLU A 83 -0.35 -2.65 -20.32
N GLU A 84 -1.67 -2.55 -20.45
CA GLU A 84 -2.32 -1.60 -21.37
C GLU A 84 -2.02 -0.14 -21.03
N LYS A 85 -1.77 0.17 -19.76
CA LYS A 85 -1.39 1.54 -19.33
C LYS A 85 0.11 1.81 -19.49
N GLY A 86 0.88 0.84 -19.97
CA GLY A 86 2.34 0.94 -20.12
C GLY A 86 3.13 0.84 -18.81
N TYR A 87 2.50 0.29 -17.75
CA TYR A 87 3.12 0.07 -16.44
C TYR A 87 3.65 -1.36 -16.30
N ASN A 88 4.60 -1.74 -17.18
CA ASN A 88 5.10 -3.11 -17.30
C ASN A 88 5.98 -3.58 -16.12
N ASN A 89 6.45 -2.66 -15.27
CA ASN A 89 7.40 -2.93 -14.20
C ASN A 89 6.78 -2.74 -12.81
N GLN A 90 5.52 -3.13 -12.63
CA GLN A 90 4.81 -2.99 -11.34
C GLN A 90 4.61 -4.34 -10.64
N TYR A 91 5.37 -5.37 -11.04
CA TYR A 91 5.33 -6.72 -10.51
C TYR A 91 6.67 -7.13 -9.91
N ALA A 92 6.63 -7.68 -8.72
CA ALA A 92 7.79 -8.28 -8.04
C ALA A 92 7.51 -9.74 -7.68
N ASP A 93 8.45 -10.61 -8.03
CA ASP A 93 8.42 -12.06 -7.79
C ASP A 93 9.59 -12.55 -6.93
N GLY A 94 9.76 -13.87 -6.85
CA GLY A 94 10.90 -14.50 -6.17
C GLY A 94 10.84 -14.40 -4.66
N PHE A 95 9.67 -14.26 -4.08
CA PHE A 95 9.43 -14.28 -2.64
C PHE A 95 9.18 -15.70 -2.12
N GLN A 96 9.53 -15.92 -0.86
CA GLN A 96 8.89 -16.92 -0.04
C GLN A 96 7.55 -16.35 0.42
N ILE A 97 6.50 -17.17 0.40
CA ILE A 97 5.13 -16.74 0.70
C ILE A 97 4.67 -17.45 1.98
N LEU A 98 4.34 -16.66 2.99
CA LEU A 98 3.65 -17.15 4.16
C LEU A 98 2.15 -17.22 3.84
N HIS A 99 1.51 -18.35 4.14
CA HIS A 99 0.11 -18.65 3.81
C HIS A 99 -0.17 -18.63 2.29
N PRO A 100 0.46 -19.55 1.51
CA PRO A 100 0.17 -19.69 0.09
C PRO A 100 -1.33 -19.90 -0.16
N GLY A 101 -1.91 -19.19 -1.11
CA GLY A 101 -3.35 -19.21 -1.41
C GLY A 101 -4.19 -18.19 -0.65
N LYS A 102 -3.59 -17.40 0.25
CA LYS A 102 -4.22 -16.24 0.87
C LYS A 102 -3.87 -14.96 0.10
N THR A 103 -4.85 -14.34 -0.56
CA THR A 103 -4.65 -13.08 -1.28
C THR A 103 -4.34 -11.94 -0.31
N MET A 104 -3.27 -11.20 -0.58
CA MET A 104 -2.91 -9.99 0.14
C MET A 104 -3.41 -8.77 -0.61
N VAL A 105 -4.21 -7.92 0.04
CA VAL A 105 -4.64 -6.65 -0.54
C VAL A 105 -4.66 -5.56 0.52
N GLY A 106 -4.12 -4.38 0.17
CA GLY A 106 -4.17 -3.19 1.03
C GLY A 106 -3.42 -2.02 0.43
N ARG A 107 -3.32 -0.92 1.16
CA ARG A 107 -2.60 0.29 0.76
C ARG A 107 -1.14 0.21 1.19
N ALA A 108 -0.21 0.51 0.32
CA ALA A 108 1.22 0.51 0.64
C ALA A 108 1.53 1.54 1.73
N PHE A 109 2.01 1.08 2.87
CA PHE A 109 2.75 1.86 3.85
C PHE A 109 4.23 1.55 3.66
N THR A 110 4.96 2.45 3.05
CA THR A 110 6.34 2.19 2.61
C THR A 110 7.36 2.59 3.66
N VAL A 111 8.36 1.73 3.85
CA VAL A 111 9.47 1.95 4.78
C VAL A 111 10.77 1.62 4.09
N GLN A 112 11.75 2.50 4.21
CA GLN A 112 13.07 2.33 3.63
C GLN A 112 14.13 2.21 4.71
N PHE A 113 14.94 1.16 4.60
CA PHE A 113 16.20 1.01 5.34
C PHE A 113 17.38 1.03 4.39
N MET A 114 18.51 1.48 4.90
CA MET A 114 19.81 1.39 4.23
C MET A 114 20.83 0.70 5.13
N PRO A 115 21.92 0.16 4.57
CA PRO A 115 23.05 -0.29 5.38
C PRO A 115 23.50 0.80 6.33
N ARG A 116 23.76 0.43 7.59
CA ARG A 116 24.14 1.39 8.62
C ARG A 116 25.41 2.13 8.24
N ARG A 117 25.37 3.42 8.46
CA ARG A 117 26.49 4.33 8.32
C ARG A 117 26.48 5.25 9.52
N ASP A 118 27.43 5.00 10.46
CA ASP A 118 27.40 5.58 11.81
C ASP A 118 27.40 7.11 11.80
N ASP A 119 28.18 7.76 10.94
CA ASP A 119 28.24 9.22 10.84
C ASP A 119 26.90 9.86 10.42
N VAL A 120 26.05 9.12 9.73
CA VAL A 120 24.72 9.56 9.29
C VAL A 120 23.65 9.17 10.32
N ASP A 121 23.71 7.95 10.82
CA ASP A 121 22.76 7.39 11.79
C ASP A 121 22.82 8.17 13.12
N ASP A 122 24.02 8.47 13.63
CA ASP A 122 24.21 9.26 14.85
C ASP A 122 23.58 10.65 14.76
N VAL A 123 23.67 11.31 13.59
CA VAL A 123 23.03 12.62 13.36
C VAL A 123 21.50 12.48 13.30
N ALA A 124 20.98 11.43 12.67
CA ALA A 124 19.54 11.18 12.59
C ALA A 124 18.95 10.90 13.97
N GLU A 125 19.61 10.04 14.77
CA GLU A 125 19.20 9.72 16.15
C GLU A 125 19.28 10.95 17.07
N ALA A 126 20.32 11.77 16.96
CA ALA A 126 20.42 13.01 17.73
C ALA A 126 19.25 13.95 17.42
N LYS A 127 18.90 14.14 16.15
CA LYS A 127 17.75 14.96 15.73
C LYS A 127 16.42 14.36 16.19
N ALA A 128 16.25 13.04 16.18
CA ALA A 128 15.08 12.37 16.71
C ALA A 128 14.93 12.65 18.21
N LYS A 129 16.00 12.49 18.96
CA LYS A 129 16.05 12.76 20.41
C LYS A 129 15.72 14.21 20.75
N GLU A 130 16.28 15.18 20.01
CA GLU A 130 15.96 16.62 20.17
C GLU A 130 14.46 16.91 19.99
N ARG A 131 13.78 16.13 19.17
CA ARG A 131 12.34 16.22 18.89
C ARG A 131 11.47 15.37 19.82
N GLY A 132 12.07 14.67 20.79
CA GLY A 132 11.36 13.77 21.70
C GLY A 132 10.82 12.50 21.05
N LEU A 133 11.39 12.09 19.91
CA LEU A 133 11.02 10.87 19.22
C LEU A 133 11.78 9.65 19.79
N PRO A 134 11.21 8.46 19.70
CA PRO A 134 11.92 7.23 20.08
C PRO A 134 13.05 6.92 19.09
N HIS A 135 13.81 5.87 19.37
CA HIS A 135 14.81 5.32 18.46
C HIS A 135 14.25 5.04 17.06
N LEU A 136 14.98 5.45 16.03
CA LEU A 136 14.57 5.32 14.62
C LEU A 136 14.79 3.90 14.09
N GLY A 137 13.96 2.96 14.55
CA GLY A 137 14.01 1.55 14.17
C GLY A 137 12.74 1.07 13.46
N ASN A 138 12.64 -0.26 13.32
CA ASN A 138 11.47 -0.91 12.74
C ASN A 138 10.18 -0.63 13.54
N GLN A 139 10.25 -0.65 14.89
CA GLN A 139 9.11 -0.38 15.75
C GLN A 139 8.55 1.03 15.52
N PHE A 140 9.41 2.05 15.35
CA PHE A 140 8.99 3.42 15.07
C PHE A 140 8.11 3.51 13.80
N ALA A 141 8.49 2.80 12.74
CA ALA A 141 7.69 2.75 11.50
C ALA A 141 6.41 1.92 11.67
N ILE A 142 6.50 0.78 12.36
CA ILE A 142 5.39 -0.15 12.58
C ILE A 142 4.27 0.50 13.43
N ASP A 143 4.61 1.35 14.38
CA ASP A 143 3.64 2.07 15.23
C ASP A 143 2.78 3.10 14.45
N MET A 144 3.16 3.44 13.22
CA MET A 144 2.40 4.36 12.35
C MET A 144 1.40 3.66 11.43
N LEU A 145 1.34 2.34 11.42
CA LEU A 145 0.42 1.56 10.59
C LEU A 145 -1.04 1.84 10.94
N GLN A 146 -1.90 1.77 9.93
CA GLN A 146 -3.34 1.99 10.04
C GLN A 146 -4.12 0.81 9.43
N PRO A 147 -5.41 0.63 9.80
CA PRO A 147 -6.27 -0.37 9.18
C PRO A 147 -6.29 -0.27 7.64
N GLY A 148 -6.14 -1.41 6.98
CA GLY A 148 -6.07 -1.53 5.52
C GLY A 148 -4.70 -1.23 4.92
N ASP A 149 -3.66 -0.98 5.73
CA ASP A 149 -2.29 -0.89 5.22
C ASP A 149 -1.69 -2.27 4.97
N VAL A 150 -0.78 -2.35 4.00
CA VAL A 150 0.24 -3.39 3.83
C VAL A 150 1.58 -2.76 4.15
N LEU A 151 2.32 -3.33 5.09
CA LEU A 151 3.68 -2.89 5.39
C LEU A 151 4.62 -3.31 4.26
N VAL A 152 5.15 -2.35 3.52
CA VAL A 152 6.06 -2.56 2.38
C VAL A 152 7.44 -2.04 2.73
N VAL A 153 8.41 -2.95 2.87
CA VAL A 153 9.74 -2.62 3.38
C VAL A 153 10.82 -2.87 2.34
N ASP A 154 11.52 -1.82 1.95
CA ASP A 154 12.80 -1.91 1.26
C ASP A 154 13.91 -2.14 2.30
N LEU A 155 14.35 -3.38 2.42
CA LEU A 155 15.50 -3.79 3.23
C LEU A 155 16.69 -4.16 2.32
N PHE A 156 16.79 -3.51 1.18
CA PHE A 156 17.84 -3.64 0.15
C PHE A 156 18.22 -5.10 -0.22
N GLY A 157 17.27 -6.05 -0.14
CA GLY A 157 17.51 -7.46 -0.43
C GLY A 157 18.31 -8.20 0.66
N LYS A 158 18.44 -7.65 1.87
CA LYS A 158 19.18 -8.22 3.00
C LYS A 158 18.58 -9.55 3.44
N LYS A 159 19.34 -10.64 3.34
CA LYS A 159 18.88 -12.00 3.62
C LYS A 159 19.36 -12.57 4.94
N VAL A 160 20.46 -12.04 5.47
CA VAL A 160 21.12 -12.52 6.68
C VAL A 160 21.55 -11.34 7.56
N ASP A 161 21.83 -11.63 8.83
CA ASP A 161 22.37 -10.64 9.78
C ASP A 161 21.43 -9.44 9.98
N GLY A 162 20.15 -9.72 10.14
CA GLY A 162 19.11 -8.75 10.49
C GLY A 162 17.80 -8.92 9.73
N THR A 163 16.72 -8.99 10.48
CA THR A 163 15.35 -9.22 9.98
C THR A 163 14.42 -8.11 10.40
N ILE A 164 13.39 -7.83 9.58
CA ILE A 164 12.47 -6.71 9.87
C ILE A 164 11.55 -7.02 11.05
N VAL A 165 11.03 -8.24 11.13
CA VAL A 165 10.10 -8.69 12.19
C VAL A 165 10.36 -10.14 12.58
N GLY A 166 10.04 -10.47 13.83
CA GLY A 166 9.72 -11.80 14.31
C GLY A 166 8.22 -11.88 14.62
N ASP A 167 7.78 -12.98 15.26
CA ASP A 167 6.38 -13.30 15.53
C ASP A 167 5.62 -12.20 16.29
N ASN A 168 6.18 -11.66 17.35
CA ASN A 168 5.54 -10.62 18.16
C ASN A 168 5.24 -9.34 17.38
N LEU A 169 6.20 -8.83 16.58
CA LEU A 169 5.98 -7.65 15.77
C LEU A 169 5.08 -7.95 14.58
N PHE A 170 5.17 -9.15 14.01
CA PHE A 170 4.27 -9.57 12.94
C PHE A 170 2.81 -9.66 13.44
N TYR A 171 2.59 -10.16 14.66
CA TYR A 171 1.28 -10.15 15.31
C TYR A 171 0.76 -8.71 15.50
N TYR A 172 1.64 -7.79 15.93
CA TYR A 172 1.27 -6.37 16.06
C TYR A 172 0.89 -5.76 14.70
N VAL A 173 1.66 -6.03 13.65
CA VAL A 173 1.35 -5.58 12.28
C VAL A 173 -0.03 -6.10 11.86
N MET A 174 -0.33 -7.38 12.09
CA MET A 174 -1.64 -7.97 11.79
C MET A 174 -2.77 -7.23 12.51
N LYS A 175 -2.59 -6.89 13.80
CA LYS A 175 -3.58 -6.13 14.58
C LYS A 175 -3.75 -4.70 14.09
N ALA A 176 -2.64 -3.99 13.83
CA ALA A 176 -2.67 -2.59 13.40
C ALA A 176 -3.28 -2.42 12.01
N THR A 177 -3.00 -3.35 11.10
CA THR A 177 -3.48 -3.29 9.70
C THR A 177 -4.83 -3.98 9.48
N HIS A 178 -5.37 -4.68 10.48
CA HIS A 178 -6.53 -5.57 10.37
C HIS A 178 -6.31 -6.71 9.35
N GLY A 179 -5.10 -7.29 9.35
CA GLY A 179 -4.75 -8.40 8.47
C GLY A 179 -4.36 -8.00 7.04
N GLY A 180 -3.89 -6.77 6.84
CA GLY A 180 -3.47 -6.27 5.52
C GLY A 180 -2.34 -7.09 4.90
N GLY A 181 -1.16 -7.11 5.52
CA GLY A 181 -0.04 -7.92 5.05
C GLY A 181 1.35 -7.31 5.26
N LEU A 182 2.36 -8.08 4.88
CA LEU A 182 3.77 -7.67 4.86
C LEU A 182 4.42 -8.02 3.53
N VAL A 183 5.09 -7.06 2.92
CA VAL A 183 6.06 -7.28 1.83
C VAL A 183 7.40 -6.76 2.27
N VAL A 184 8.42 -7.60 2.30
CA VAL A 184 9.77 -7.15 2.61
C VAL A 184 10.78 -7.63 1.56
N ASP A 185 11.49 -6.69 0.95
CA ASP A 185 12.67 -6.99 0.12
C ASP A 185 13.88 -7.25 1.04
N GLY A 186 13.76 -8.32 1.82
CA GLY A 186 14.67 -8.71 2.88
C GLY A 186 14.20 -9.94 3.64
N SER A 187 14.58 -10.07 4.90
CA SER A 187 14.34 -11.27 5.72
C SER A 187 13.40 -11.01 6.90
N VAL A 188 12.78 -12.11 7.34
CA VAL A 188 11.98 -12.25 8.57
C VAL A 188 12.58 -13.37 9.45
N ARG A 189 12.14 -13.47 10.70
CA ARG A 189 12.54 -14.56 11.60
C ARG A 189 11.32 -15.22 12.24
N ASP A 190 11.57 -16.26 13.04
CA ASP A 190 10.56 -16.96 13.85
C ASP A 190 9.42 -17.55 12.96
N LEU A 191 9.79 -18.25 11.87
CA LEU A 191 8.82 -18.73 10.84
C LEU A 191 7.71 -19.61 11.44
N ASP A 192 8.00 -20.44 12.43
CA ASP A 192 7.00 -21.27 13.09
C ASP A 192 5.93 -20.38 13.73
N GLY A 193 6.35 -19.37 14.52
CA GLY A 193 5.44 -18.41 15.13
C GLY A 193 4.70 -17.55 14.11
N LEU A 194 5.37 -17.11 13.02
CA LEU A 194 4.72 -16.38 11.95
C LEU A 194 3.60 -17.20 11.30
N SER A 195 3.81 -18.51 11.11
CA SER A 195 2.85 -19.39 10.44
C SER A 195 1.54 -19.58 11.21
N GLU A 196 1.54 -19.32 12.52
CA GLU A 196 0.35 -19.35 13.37
C GLU A 196 -0.48 -18.07 13.29
N ILE A 197 0.08 -17.00 12.71
CA ILE A 197 -0.57 -15.68 12.60
C ILE A 197 -1.26 -15.56 11.24
N ASP A 198 -2.57 -15.36 11.22
CA ASP A 198 -3.41 -15.36 10.04
C ASP A 198 -3.28 -14.07 9.19
N MET A 199 -2.06 -13.77 8.72
CA MET A 199 -1.73 -12.64 7.87
C MET A 199 -0.76 -13.06 6.76
N PRO A 200 -1.01 -12.71 5.46
CA PRO A 200 -0.10 -13.02 4.37
C PRO A 200 1.19 -12.21 4.46
N ALA A 201 2.32 -12.83 4.10
CA ALA A 201 3.60 -12.15 4.00
C ALA A 201 4.45 -12.67 2.84
N TYR A 202 5.21 -11.75 2.24
CA TYR A 202 6.13 -11.98 1.13
C TYR A 202 7.51 -11.49 1.53
N PHE A 203 8.51 -12.38 1.55
CA PHE A 203 9.87 -12.07 2.02
C PHE A 203 10.93 -12.83 1.22
N ARG A 204 12.19 -12.38 1.26
CA ARG A 204 13.28 -12.99 0.48
C ARG A 204 13.94 -14.17 1.18
N ALA A 205 14.02 -14.13 2.50
CA ALA A 205 14.71 -15.15 3.30
C ALA A 205 14.21 -15.17 4.75
N ALA A 206 14.59 -16.21 5.48
CA ALA A 206 14.50 -16.25 6.92
C ALA A 206 15.91 -16.26 7.53
N ASP A 207 16.09 -15.54 8.64
CA ASP A 207 17.34 -15.47 9.39
C ASP A 207 17.01 -15.30 10.90
N PRO A 208 17.68 -15.98 11.85
CA PRO A 208 17.29 -15.94 13.25
C PRO A 208 17.67 -14.63 13.97
N THR A 209 18.46 -13.76 13.33
CA THR A 209 18.96 -12.56 14.00
C THR A 209 17.93 -11.42 14.05
N PRO A 210 17.90 -10.60 15.10
CA PRO A 210 17.06 -9.40 15.14
C PRO A 210 17.56 -8.36 14.13
N ILE A 211 16.74 -7.31 13.91
CA ILE A 211 17.16 -6.19 13.06
C ILE A 211 18.50 -5.60 13.54
N GLY A 212 19.43 -5.42 12.61
CA GLY A 212 20.77 -4.93 12.92
C GLY A 212 21.50 -4.47 11.66
N ASN A 213 22.57 -3.68 11.85
CA ASN A 213 23.42 -3.16 10.78
C ASN A 213 22.68 -2.39 9.69
N VAL A 214 21.56 -1.75 10.04
CA VAL A 214 20.71 -0.95 9.17
C VAL A 214 20.33 0.36 9.85
N MET A 215 19.97 1.37 9.08
CA MET A 215 19.38 2.62 9.55
C MET A 215 18.08 2.91 8.81
N LEU A 216 17.09 3.45 9.50
CA LEU A 216 15.83 3.89 8.92
C LEU A 216 16.05 5.20 8.16
N THR A 217 15.77 5.19 6.86
CA THR A 217 16.01 6.36 5.99
C THR A 217 14.73 7.00 5.47
N GLY A 218 13.61 6.30 5.48
CA GLY A 218 12.35 6.90 5.06
C GLY A 218 11.11 6.12 5.50
N ILE A 219 10.04 6.87 5.76
CA ILE A 219 8.69 6.37 5.97
C ILE A 219 7.76 7.13 5.02
N ASN A 220 6.88 6.41 4.32
CA ASN A 220 6.05 6.97 3.25
C ASN A 220 6.87 7.72 2.20
N VAL A 221 7.99 7.11 1.80
CA VAL A 221 8.85 7.53 0.68
C VAL A 221 8.72 6.50 -0.45
N PRO A 222 9.06 6.86 -1.71
CA PRO A 222 9.20 5.86 -2.77
C PRO A 222 10.26 4.82 -2.37
N VAL A 223 9.92 3.54 -2.50
CA VAL A 223 10.83 2.44 -2.17
C VAL A 223 11.03 1.51 -3.35
N ARG A 224 12.10 0.71 -3.31
CA ARG A 224 12.38 -0.30 -4.31
C ARG A 224 12.09 -1.70 -3.75
N ILE A 225 11.18 -2.42 -4.38
CA ILE A 225 10.91 -3.84 -4.09
C ILE A 225 11.31 -4.67 -5.29
N GLY A 226 12.43 -5.40 -5.20
CA GLY A 226 13.01 -6.04 -6.38
C GLY A 226 13.35 -5.03 -7.47
N GLY A 227 12.71 -5.16 -8.63
CA GLY A 227 12.84 -4.24 -9.77
C GLY A 227 11.77 -3.13 -9.83
N VAL A 228 10.90 -3.02 -8.82
CA VAL A 228 9.70 -2.16 -8.85
C VAL A 228 9.89 -0.91 -7.98
N THR A 229 9.44 0.24 -8.49
CA THR A 229 9.23 1.44 -7.66
C THR A 229 7.83 1.41 -7.09
N VAL A 230 7.73 1.42 -5.75
CA VAL A 230 6.46 1.44 -5.02
C VAL A 230 6.26 2.80 -4.39
N MET A 231 5.12 3.41 -4.65
CA MET A 231 4.73 4.69 -4.04
C MET A 231 3.87 4.46 -2.79
N PRO A 232 3.98 5.32 -1.78
CA PRO A 232 3.07 5.29 -0.65
C PRO A 232 1.61 5.43 -1.11
N GLY A 233 0.75 4.51 -0.69
CA GLY A 233 -0.67 4.49 -1.07
C GLY A 233 -1.00 3.73 -2.35
N ASP A 234 -0.02 3.13 -3.04
CA ASP A 234 -0.31 2.16 -4.10
C ASP A 234 -1.18 1.03 -3.54
N LEU A 235 -2.09 0.49 -4.34
CA LEU A 235 -2.76 -0.74 -3.97
C LEU A 235 -1.78 -1.90 -4.14
N VAL A 236 -1.51 -2.59 -3.05
CA VAL A 236 -0.72 -3.83 -3.05
C VAL A 236 -1.66 -4.99 -3.29
N PHE A 237 -1.35 -5.80 -4.28
CA PHE A 237 -2.03 -7.07 -4.55
C PHE A 237 -1.00 -8.19 -4.59
N GLY A 238 -1.20 -9.23 -3.81
CA GLY A 238 -0.29 -10.38 -3.75
C GLY A 238 -1.05 -11.71 -3.74
N ASP A 239 -0.60 -12.64 -4.58
CA ASP A 239 -1.09 -14.01 -4.67
C ASP A 239 0.05 -15.04 -4.78
N LEU A 240 -0.22 -16.23 -5.34
CA LEU A 240 0.79 -17.28 -5.47
C LEU A 240 1.91 -16.94 -6.48
N GLU A 241 1.67 -16.04 -7.41
CA GLU A 241 2.62 -15.68 -8.45
C GLU A 241 3.61 -14.60 -7.99
N GLY A 242 3.15 -13.67 -7.14
CA GLY A 242 3.98 -12.58 -6.62
C GLY A 242 3.16 -11.40 -6.16
N VAL A 243 3.74 -10.20 -6.25
CA VAL A 243 3.12 -8.97 -5.74
C VAL A 243 3.07 -7.90 -6.82
N TYR A 244 1.89 -7.34 -7.06
CA TYR A 244 1.66 -6.14 -7.86
C TYR A 244 1.52 -4.90 -6.98
N PHE A 245 1.99 -3.77 -7.50
CA PHE A 245 1.85 -2.45 -6.89
C PHE A 245 1.12 -1.54 -7.87
N VAL A 246 -0.16 -1.29 -7.63
CA VAL A 246 -1.06 -0.62 -8.57
C VAL A 246 -1.19 0.85 -8.20
N PRO A 247 -0.79 1.78 -9.09
CA PRO A 247 -1.03 3.20 -8.86
C PRO A 247 -2.51 3.49 -8.62
N PRO A 248 -2.88 4.27 -7.59
CA PRO A 248 -4.27 4.45 -7.16
C PRO A 248 -5.23 4.92 -8.25
N GLN A 249 -4.74 5.70 -9.22
CA GLN A 249 -5.56 6.18 -10.34
C GLN A 249 -6.11 5.06 -11.24
N PHE A 250 -5.54 3.86 -11.21
CA PHE A 250 -5.96 2.73 -12.03
C PHE A 250 -6.83 1.72 -11.28
N VAL A 251 -6.94 1.83 -9.96
CA VAL A 251 -7.61 0.82 -9.13
C VAL A 251 -9.07 0.60 -9.55
N LYS A 252 -9.83 1.67 -9.79
CA LYS A 252 -11.23 1.53 -10.21
C LYS A 252 -11.34 0.83 -11.56
N GLU A 253 -10.58 1.27 -12.54
CA GLU A 253 -10.59 0.67 -13.89
C GLU A 253 -10.13 -0.79 -13.86
N MET A 254 -9.12 -1.09 -13.06
CA MET A 254 -8.63 -2.47 -12.85
C MET A 254 -9.73 -3.38 -12.30
N LEU A 255 -10.47 -2.94 -11.28
CA LEU A 255 -11.56 -3.70 -10.70
C LEU A 255 -12.70 -3.93 -11.69
N ASP A 256 -13.10 -2.88 -12.43
CA ASP A 256 -14.17 -2.99 -13.42
C ASP A 256 -13.79 -3.96 -14.56
N ARG A 257 -12.51 -3.93 -14.97
CA ARG A 257 -11.99 -4.84 -15.99
C ARG A 257 -11.85 -6.28 -15.48
N ALA A 258 -11.45 -6.48 -14.23
CA ALA A 258 -11.36 -7.80 -13.63
C ALA A 258 -12.72 -8.51 -13.65
N ASP A 259 -13.81 -7.79 -13.38
CA ASP A 259 -15.16 -8.37 -13.49
C ASP A 259 -15.49 -8.83 -14.91
N GLU A 260 -15.08 -8.06 -15.94
CA GLU A 260 -15.26 -8.45 -17.33
C GLU A 260 -14.47 -9.72 -17.69
N ILE A 261 -13.22 -9.80 -17.25
CA ILE A 261 -12.35 -10.98 -17.45
C ILE A 261 -12.93 -12.19 -16.74
N HIS A 262 -13.35 -12.02 -15.49
CA HIS A 262 -13.97 -13.10 -14.70
C HIS A 262 -15.24 -13.66 -15.35
N VAL A 263 -16.11 -12.79 -15.84
CA VAL A 263 -17.33 -13.19 -16.55
C VAL A 263 -16.99 -13.85 -17.90
N HIS A 264 -15.96 -13.39 -18.61
CA HIS A 264 -15.47 -14.01 -19.83
C HIS A 264 -14.99 -15.44 -19.56
N ASP A 265 -14.21 -15.64 -18.52
CA ASP A 265 -13.70 -16.96 -18.14
C ASP A 265 -14.80 -17.90 -17.70
N GLU A 266 -15.77 -17.42 -16.93
CA GLU A 266 -16.95 -18.16 -16.53
C GLU A 266 -17.74 -18.65 -17.77
N TRP A 267 -17.97 -17.78 -18.75
CA TRP A 267 -18.66 -18.12 -19.98
C TRP A 267 -17.85 -19.10 -20.84
N THR A 268 -16.54 -18.88 -20.98
CA THR A 268 -15.63 -19.73 -21.76
C THR A 268 -15.59 -21.15 -21.19
N LYS A 269 -15.43 -21.31 -19.89
CA LYS A 269 -15.44 -22.62 -19.21
C LYS A 269 -16.76 -23.34 -19.40
N LYS A 270 -17.89 -22.63 -19.27
CA LYS A 270 -19.22 -23.16 -19.54
C LYS A 270 -19.35 -23.66 -20.99
N LYS A 271 -18.78 -22.96 -21.97
CA LYS A 271 -18.79 -23.40 -23.38
C LYS A 271 -17.90 -24.63 -23.62
N PHE A 272 -16.78 -24.76 -22.92
CA PHE A 272 -15.98 -25.97 -22.96
C PHE A 272 -16.72 -27.17 -22.37
N ASP A 273 -17.46 -26.99 -21.29
CA ASP A 273 -18.27 -28.05 -20.67
C ASP A 273 -19.38 -28.56 -21.59
N GLU A 274 -19.88 -27.74 -22.55
CA GLU A 274 -20.82 -28.20 -23.57
C GLU A 274 -20.20 -29.25 -24.54
N GLY A 275 -18.86 -29.32 -24.62
CA GLY A 275 -18.13 -30.31 -25.45
C GLY A 275 -18.28 -30.10 -26.96
N LYS A 276 -18.79 -28.97 -27.43
CA LYS A 276 -19.09 -28.68 -28.83
C LYS A 276 -18.02 -27.86 -29.55
N TYR A 277 -17.23 -27.11 -28.78
CA TYR A 277 -16.33 -26.08 -29.31
C TYR A 277 -14.86 -26.44 -29.02
N LYS A 278 -13.99 -26.09 -29.94
CA LYS A 278 -12.54 -26.14 -29.72
C LYS A 278 -12.07 -24.85 -29.04
N SER A 279 -10.95 -24.93 -28.35
CA SER A 279 -10.35 -23.74 -27.71
C SER A 279 -10.13 -22.58 -28.70
N SER A 280 -9.68 -22.88 -29.93
CA SER A 280 -9.45 -21.89 -30.98
C SER A 280 -10.71 -21.20 -31.51
N GLU A 281 -11.90 -21.66 -31.13
CA GLU A 281 -13.18 -21.10 -31.55
C GLU A 281 -13.77 -20.14 -30.53
N ILE A 282 -13.47 -20.33 -29.24
CA ILE A 282 -14.10 -19.60 -28.14
C ILE A 282 -13.14 -18.94 -27.17
N TYR A 283 -11.87 -19.41 -27.09
CA TYR A 283 -10.88 -18.75 -26.23
C TYR A 283 -10.52 -17.37 -26.81
N GLY A 284 -10.60 -16.33 -25.99
CA GLY A 284 -10.55 -14.95 -26.43
C GLY A 284 -11.92 -14.50 -27.01
N SER A 285 -11.92 -13.68 -28.05
CA SER A 285 -13.17 -13.24 -28.68
C SER A 285 -13.69 -14.31 -29.63
N PRO A 286 -14.91 -14.85 -29.42
CA PRO A 286 -15.51 -15.81 -30.35
C PRO A 286 -15.57 -15.26 -31.79
N LYS A 287 -15.24 -16.09 -32.77
CA LYS A 287 -15.29 -15.66 -34.20
C LYS A 287 -16.67 -15.78 -34.81
N ASP A 288 -17.49 -16.70 -34.31
CA ASP A 288 -18.87 -16.89 -34.76
C ASP A 288 -19.77 -15.75 -34.30
N PRO A 289 -20.52 -15.08 -35.21
CA PRO A 289 -21.38 -13.94 -34.85
C PRO A 289 -22.51 -14.29 -33.85
N ALA A 290 -23.02 -15.52 -33.88
CA ALA A 290 -24.06 -15.95 -32.95
C ALA A 290 -23.49 -16.11 -31.52
N LEU A 291 -22.28 -16.71 -31.41
CA LEU A 291 -21.57 -16.81 -30.14
C LEU A 291 -21.14 -15.42 -29.59
N GLN A 292 -20.72 -14.49 -30.48
CA GLN A 292 -20.43 -13.12 -30.07
C GLN A 292 -21.66 -12.41 -29.49
N LYS A 293 -22.84 -12.64 -30.08
CA LYS A 293 -24.09 -12.07 -29.58
C LYS A 293 -24.45 -12.68 -28.21
N GLU A 294 -24.39 -14.01 -28.11
CA GLU A 294 -24.65 -14.74 -26.87
C GLU A 294 -23.71 -14.26 -25.74
N TYR A 295 -22.41 -14.16 -26.01
CA TYR A 295 -21.44 -13.69 -25.05
C TYR A 295 -21.73 -12.26 -24.57
N ARG A 296 -22.04 -11.32 -25.47
CA ARG A 296 -22.40 -9.94 -25.10
C ARG A 296 -23.64 -9.87 -24.20
N GLU A 297 -24.65 -10.67 -24.48
CA GLU A 297 -25.86 -10.74 -23.65
C GLU A 297 -25.54 -11.35 -22.27
N TYR A 298 -24.71 -12.38 -22.24
CA TYR A 298 -24.26 -13.01 -21.00
C TYR A 298 -23.42 -12.04 -20.15
N LEU A 299 -22.42 -11.39 -20.75
CA LEU A 299 -21.56 -10.40 -20.08
C LEU A 299 -22.39 -9.29 -19.46
N LYS A 300 -23.28 -8.66 -20.25
CA LYS A 300 -24.13 -7.59 -19.73
C LYS A 300 -24.96 -8.03 -18.53
N LYS A 301 -25.62 -9.19 -18.64
CA LYS A 301 -26.45 -9.71 -17.55
C LYS A 301 -25.62 -9.94 -16.28
N ARG A 302 -24.44 -10.54 -16.41
CA ARG A 302 -23.58 -10.87 -15.25
C ARG A 302 -22.99 -9.61 -14.60
N LEU A 303 -22.56 -8.63 -15.38
CA LEU A 303 -22.09 -7.36 -14.85
C LEU A 303 -23.21 -6.60 -14.12
N ASP A 304 -24.44 -6.57 -14.67
CA ASP A 304 -25.59 -5.98 -13.99
C ASP A 304 -25.88 -6.68 -12.63
N GLU A 305 -25.69 -8.02 -12.54
CA GLU A 305 -25.85 -8.77 -11.30
C GLU A 305 -24.73 -8.45 -10.27
N ILE A 306 -23.48 -8.29 -10.72
CA ILE A 306 -22.33 -7.93 -9.87
C ILE A 306 -22.51 -6.54 -9.28
N HIS A 307 -22.75 -5.54 -10.13
CA HIS A 307 -22.91 -4.15 -9.71
C HIS A 307 -24.15 -3.92 -8.81
N LYS A 308 -25.21 -4.69 -9.01
CA LYS A 308 -26.38 -4.63 -8.13
C LYS A 308 -26.09 -5.13 -6.71
N LYS A 309 -25.24 -6.15 -6.58
CA LYS A 309 -24.80 -6.64 -5.26
C LYS A 309 -23.90 -5.62 -4.54
N GLU A 310 -23.02 -4.95 -5.29
CA GLU A 310 -22.13 -3.91 -4.75
C GLU A 310 -22.92 -2.67 -4.28
N GLY A 311 -23.97 -2.26 -4.99
CA GLY A 311 -24.81 -1.12 -4.61
C GLY A 311 -25.73 -1.40 -3.41
N GLN A 312 -25.74 -2.63 -2.87
CA GLN A 312 -26.52 -3.04 -1.69
C GLN A 312 -25.64 -3.21 -0.43
N GLN A 313 -24.32 -3.09 -0.55
CA GLN A 313 -23.35 -3.07 0.55
C GLN A 313 -22.91 -1.63 0.88
#